data_ef3c07f361a406b08b26037aa6fd0201
#
_entry.id   ef3c07f361a406b08b26037aa6fd0201
#
_cell.length_a   1.000
_cell.length_b   1.000
_cell.length_c   1.000
_cell.angle_alpha   90.00
_cell.angle_beta   90.00
_cell.angle_gamma   90.00
#
_symmetry.space_group_name_H-M   'P 1'
#
loop_
_entity.id
_entity.type
_entity.pdbx_description
1 polymer ?
#
loop_
_entity_poly.entity_id
_entity_poly.type
_entity_poly.pdbx_seq_one_letter_code
_entity_poly.pdbx_strand_id
1 'polypeptide(L)'
;MKYWWFWLSEVQPTMTELNRSSVWLSGDAGEAETKSTPDHASLNRLLICFVLFGVLARAIRYYLCFPLWDDESFLCVNFIDRSFAELLQPLDFHQVAPVLFLWTERAAVKLFGFSEYSLRLIPFVSSIISLFLFSRVAQRLLPGPAVLFAVAVFSVSYPQIRYAAEAKPYGTDMFLSLVMLSLVVEWYQHRNPRLLIGLALLMPVALGASYPAVFAAGGLSLVVGSVLLRQKGTAAEWQFWIFWNVTLVISFVVWFGLVGRVQSGAEGEFMGEYWKQNFPPVRQPWLLPYWLLKTHASDFLAYPLGGPNWASTLTLCLCLAGLWRLVAQKQFLWLGLLLGPVGLHFLAAALQKYPYGGHVKFSQYAAPMICCLIAVGIVQLLDWRSRYGYSMKHSFAWVCSVLFVIGLGGVSRDLINPYKTRSDDRARAFARSFWVGTHFAEEVACLKSDWGKDFVPEQHRELSWSAHFLCNHAIEVGRSHLRPADLSRVSATRPLRCVLYRDARYELDQAKLDSWLDDMRQRYELVSHESIPFPRLAKNDRRLVTMEYVDSYKFVPRDGVPSELPPMADSRKTLSR
;
A
#
# COMPACT_ATOMS: atom_id res chain seq x y z
N MET A 1 28.15 -10.92 4.35
CA MET A 1 27.60 -12.26 3.98
C MET A 1 27.74 -13.33 5.05
N LYS A 2 28.82 -13.42 5.85
CA LYS A 2 28.98 -14.44 6.91
C LYS A 2 27.94 -14.35 8.05
N TYR A 3 27.43 -13.17 8.39
CA TYR A 3 26.44 -12.99 9.47
C TYR A 3 25.00 -13.39 9.07
N TRP A 4 24.65 -13.43 7.78
CA TRP A 4 23.35 -13.86 7.29
C TRP A 4 23.14 -15.38 7.36
N TRP A 5 24.21 -16.16 7.18
CA TRP A 5 24.19 -17.62 7.34
C TRP A 5 23.99 -18.06 8.78
N PHE A 6 24.55 -17.32 9.72
CA PHE A 6 24.42 -17.58 11.16
C PHE A 6 22.95 -17.44 11.62
N TRP A 7 22.21 -16.45 11.11
CA TRP A 7 20.80 -16.24 11.40
C TRP A 7 19.87 -17.33 10.85
N LEU A 8 20.23 -17.99 9.78
CA LEU A 8 19.47 -19.10 9.20
C LEU A 8 19.80 -20.45 9.82
N SER A 9 20.99 -20.62 10.44
CA SER A 9 21.46 -21.88 11.02
C SER A 9 21.13 -22.05 12.51
N GLU A 10 20.90 -20.99 13.28
CA GLU A 10 20.57 -21.08 14.72
C GLU A 10 19.08 -21.37 15.01
N VAL A 11 18.22 -21.51 14.02
CA VAL A 11 16.81 -21.84 14.21
C VAL A 11 16.57 -23.31 13.87
N GLN A 12 17.26 -24.22 14.56
CA GLN A 12 16.73 -25.56 14.79
C GLN A 12 16.01 -25.56 16.17
N PRO A 13 14.66 -25.53 16.20
CA PRO A 13 13.97 -25.87 17.44
C PRO A 13 14.35 -27.31 17.79
N THR A 14 14.71 -27.55 19.03
CA THR A 14 15.00 -28.89 19.52
C THR A 14 13.79 -29.79 19.25
N MET A 15 14.03 -31.04 18.82
CA MET A 15 12.99 -32.02 18.44
C MET A 15 11.89 -32.22 19.49
N THR A 16 12.14 -31.85 20.75
CA THR A 16 11.19 -31.91 21.87
C THR A 16 10.14 -30.82 21.85
N GLU A 17 10.38 -29.66 21.22
CA GLU A 17 9.41 -28.57 21.14
C GLU A 17 8.49 -28.74 19.91
N LEU A 18 9.00 -29.32 18.82
CA LEU A 18 8.20 -29.69 17.64
C LEU A 18 7.18 -30.81 17.97
N ASN A 19 7.49 -31.71 18.87
CA ASN A 19 6.56 -32.77 19.29
C ASN A 19 5.41 -32.29 20.19
N ARG A 20 5.54 -31.16 20.89
CA ARG A 20 4.41 -30.56 21.63
C ARG A 20 3.42 -29.82 20.72
N SER A 21 3.84 -29.40 19.52
CA SER A 21 2.96 -28.81 18.49
C SER A 21 2.35 -29.86 17.56
N SER A 22 2.79 -31.13 17.61
CA SER A 22 2.33 -32.23 16.77
C SER A 22 0.95 -32.81 17.14
N VAL A 23 0.20 -32.19 18.04
CA VAL A 23 -1.22 -32.46 18.29
C VAL A 23 -2.09 -32.24 17.02
N TRP A 24 -1.52 -31.66 15.97
CA TRP A 24 -2.19 -31.41 14.70
C TRP A 24 -2.42 -32.66 13.82
N LEU A 25 -1.73 -33.78 14.08
CA LEU A 25 -1.76 -34.98 13.23
C LEU A 25 -2.31 -36.24 13.93
N SER A 26 -2.64 -36.19 15.22
CA SER A 26 -3.17 -37.34 15.95
C SER A 26 -4.70 -37.39 15.93
N GLY A 27 -5.32 -37.35 14.76
CA GLY A 27 -6.62 -37.95 14.55
C GLY A 27 -6.37 -39.25 13.81
N ASP A 28 -6.42 -40.37 14.49
CA ASP A 28 -6.54 -41.78 14.03
C ASP A 28 -6.09 -42.10 12.57
N ALA A 29 -4.91 -41.65 12.15
CA ALA A 29 -4.29 -42.05 10.92
C ALA A 29 -3.11 -42.97 11.23
N GLY A 30 -3.33 -44.26 11.03
CA GLY A 30 -2.36 -45.31 11.30
C GLY A 30 -1.04 -45.13 10.55
N GLU A 31 -0.01 -45.85 10.98
CA GLU A 31 1.39 -45.87 10.52
C GLU A 31 1.65 -45.91 8.98
N ALA A 32 0.61 -46.01 8.17
CA ALA A 32 0.69 -46.01 6.71
C ALA A 32 0.91 -44.62 6.07
N GLU A 33 0.63 -43.49 6.79
CA GLU A 33 0.67 -42.13 6.22
C GLU A 33 2.06 -41.47 6.21
N THR A 34 3.03 -41.97 6.96
CA THR A 34 4.36 -41.37 7.08
C THR A 34 5.25 -41.49 5.83
N LYS A 35 4.89 -42.34 4.87
CA LYS A 35 5.67 -42.62 3.64
C LYS A 35 5.32 -41.71 2.45
N SER A 36 4.29 -40.86 2.52
CA SER A 36 3.74 -40.16 1.35
C SER A 36 4.01 -38.64 1.31
N THR A 37 4.42 -38.02 2.42
CA THR A 37 4.78 -36.59 2.44
C THR A 37 6.23 -36.36 2.03
N PRO A 38 6.58 -35.21 1.40
CA PRO A 38 7.97 -34.86 1.15
C PRO A 38 8.78 -34.79 2.47
N ASP A 39 10.04 -35.20 2.42
CA ASP A 39 10.94 -35.10 3.56
C ASP A 39 11.20 -33.64 3.98
N HIS A 40 11.56 -33.42 5.23
CA HIS A 40 11.80 -32.07 5.77
C HIS A 40 12.86 -31.30 5.00
N ALA A 41 13.88 -31.97 4.46
CA ALA A 41 14.93 -31.33 3.66
C ALA A 41 14.37 -30.80 2.34
N SER A 42 13.46 -31.53 1.70
CA SER A 42 12.79 -31.10 0.46
C SER A 42 11.81 -29.95 0.71
N LEU A 43 11.06 -29.98 1.80
CA LEU A 43 10.19 -28.87 2.21
C LEU A 43 10.98 -27.59 2.45
N ASN A 44 12.10 -27.67 3.16
CA ASN A 44 12.96 -26.51 3.42
C ASN A 44 13.59 -25.94 2.14
N ARG A 45 14.04 -26.80 1.21
CA ARG A 45 14.57 -26.37 -0.09
C ARG A 45 13.51 -25.60 -0.89
N LEU A 46 12.29 -26.12 -0.97
CA LEU A 46 11.19 -25.48 -1.65
C LEU A 46 10.81 -24.15 -0.99
N LEU A 47 10.79 -24.09 0.35
CA LEU A 47 10.55 -22.87 1.11
C LEU A 47 11.57 -21.78 0.74
N ILE A 48 12.85 -22.13 0.75
CA ILE A 48 13.93 -21.23 0.36
C ILE A 48 13.75 -20.77 -1.11
N CYS A 49 13.42 -21.67 -2.02
CA CYS A 49 13.17 -21.33 -3.42
C CYS A 49 12.03 -20.31 -3.56
N PHE A 50 10.90 -20.48 -2.86
CA PHE A 50 9.80 -19.53 -2.91
C PHE A 50 10.15 -18.18 -2.26
N VAL A 51 10.89 -18.18 -1.15
CA VAL A 51 11.39 -16.93 -0.54
C VAL A 51 12.30 -16.18 -1.51
N LEU A 52 13.29 -16.86 -2.09
CA LEU A 52 14.19 -16.26 -3.07
C LEU A 52 13.45 -15.76 -4.31
N PHE A 53 12.49 -16.53 -4.81
CA PHE A 53 11.61 -16.08 -5.89
C PHE A 53 10.84 -14.82 -5.49
N GLY A 54 10.26 -14.79 -4.30
CA GLY A 54 9.50 -13.64 -3.79
C GLY A 54 10.37 -12.38 -3.64
N VAL A 55 11.62 -12.51 -3.18
CA VAL A 55 12.61 -11.42 -3.14
C VAL A 55 12.93 -10.93 -4.55
N LEU A 56 13.24 -11.87 -5.45
CA LEU A 56 13.60 -11.56 -6.84
C LEU A 56 12.45 -10.86 -7.59
N ALA A 57 11.23 -11.36 -7.45
CA ALA A 57 10.04 -10.77 -8.09
C ALA A 57 9.80 -9.31 -7.65
N ARG A 58 9.93 -9.02 -6.33
CA ARG A 58 9.83 -7.67 -5.79
C ARG A 58 10.99 -6.76 -6.26
N ALA A 59 12.21 -7.30 -6.29
CA ALA A 59 13.37 -6.58 -6.77
C ALA A 59 13.26 -6.26 -8.27
N ILE A 60 12.80 -7.20 -9.10
CA ILE A 60 12.52 -6.96 -10.53
C ILE A 60 11.47 -5.86 -10.68
N ARG A 61 10.35 -5.94 -9.96
CA ARG A 61 9.30 -4.93 -10.01
C ARG A 61 9.81 -3.54 -9.62
N TYR A 62 10.61 -3.44 -8.57
CA TYR A 62 11.23 -2.19 -8.13
C TYR A 62 12.22 -1.66 -9.18
N TYR A 63 13.07 -2.53 -9.72
CA TYR A 63 14.08 -2.18 -10.74
C TYR A 63 13.46 -1.72 -12.06
N LEU A 64 12.33 -2.30 -12.47
CA LEU A 64 11.60 -1.90 -13.68
C LEU A 64 11.09 -0.45 -13.63
N CYS A 65 11.13 0.18 -12.47
CA CYS A 65 10.88 1.60 -12.31
C CYS A 65 9.64 2.08 -13.06
N PHE A 66 8.47 1.48 -12.77
CA PHE A 66 7.21 1.83 -13.42
C PHE A 66 6.96 3.33 -13.36
N PRO A 67 6.36 3.96 -14.39
CA PRO A 67 5.87 5.33 -14.28
C PRO A 67 4.97 5.46 -13.05
N LEU A 68 5.00 6.62 -12.39
CA LEU A 68 4.02 6.91 -11.34
C LEU A 68 2.62 6.93 -11.97
N TRP A 69 1.70 6.16 -11.42
CA TRP A 69 0.33 6.17 -11.86
C TRP A 69 -0.51 7.13 -11.00
N ASP A 70 -1.72 7.45 -11.46
CA ASP A 70 -2.59 8.49 -10.88
C ASP A 70 -2.59 8.54 -9.35
N ASP A 71 -2.93 7.42 -8.69
CA ASP A 71 -3.06 7.36 -7.23
C ASP A 71 -1.71 7.55 -6.51
N GLU A 72 -0.56 7.15 -7.13
CA GLU A 72 0.77 7.49 -6.62
C GLU A 72 1.06 8.98 -6.80
N SER A 73 0.81 9.53 -7.98
CA SER A 73 1.10 10.92 -8.31
C SER A 73 0.36 11.90 -7.41
N PHE A 74 -0.90 11.60 -7.06
CA PHE A 74 -1.69 12.42 -6.14
C PHE A 74 -1.04 12.54 -4.76
N LEU A 75 -0.39 11.48 -4.28
CA LEU A 75 0.33 11.54 -3.04
C LEU A 75 1.72 12.16 -3.21
N CYS A 76 2.46 11.72 -4.23
CA CYS A 76 3.86 12.08 -4.43
C CYS A 76 4.07 13.57 -4.72
N VAL A 77 3.12 14.24 -5.36
CA VAL A 77 3.22 15.69 -5.62
C VAL A 77 3.42 16.50 -4.33
N ASN A 78 2.88 16.01 -3.21
CA ASN A 78 3.05 16.65 -1.91
C ASN A 78 4.49 16.57 -1.37
N PHE A 79 5.35 15.72 -1.94
CA PHE A 79 6.76 15.60 -1.55
C PHE A 79 7.69 16.49 -2.39
N ILE A 80 7.20 17.18 -3.41
CA ILE A 80 8.02 18.08 -4.23
C ILE A 80 8.47 19.27 -3.37
N ASP A 81 7.53 19.96 -2.73
CA ASP A 81 7.77 21.24 -2.05
C ASP A 81 7.56 21.19 -0.53
N ARG A 82 6.60 20.39 -0.04
CA ARG A 82 6.16 20.46 1.36
C ARG A 82 7.25 20.03 2.33
N SER A 83 7.40 20.81 3.40
CA SER A 83 8.18 20.46 4.57
C SER A 83 7.48 19.36 5.41
N PHE A 84 8.19 18.81 6.41
CA PHE A 84 7.59 17.86 7.35
C PHE A 84 6.39 18.44 8.10
N ALA A 85 6.43 19.73 8.46
CA ALA A 85 5.33 20.41 9.15
C ALA A 85 4.12 20.63 8.23
N GLU A 86 4.34 21.00 6.97
CA GLU A 86 3.26 21.19 6.00
C GLU A 86 2.57 19.89 5.60
N LEU A 87 3.21 18.72 5.76
CA LEU A 87 2.58 17.41 5.59
C LEU A 87 1.59 17.06 6.70
N LEU A 88 1.49 17.84 7.77
CA LEU A 88 0.44 17.72 8.79
C LEU A 88 -0.88 18.40 8.35
N GLN A 89 -0.83 19.26 7.35
CA GLN A 89 -1.99 19.95 6.78
C GLN A 89 -2.71 19.05 5.76
N PRO A 90 -3.94 19.41 5.32
CA PRO A 90 -4.60 18.70 4.24
C PRO A 90 -3.68 18.54 3.03
N LEU A 91 -3.64 17.35 2.48
CA LEU A 91 -2.81 17.04 1.32
C LEU A 91 -3.50 17.50 0.04
N ASP A 92 -2.70 17.84 -0.99
CA ASP A 92 -3.24 18.11 -2.32
C ASP A 92 -3.91 16.85 -2.88
N PHE A 93 -4.85 17.02 -3.81
CA PHE A 93 -5.54 15.95 -4.52
C PHE A 93 -6.33 14.99 -3.61
N HIS A 94 -6.92 15.52 -2.54
CA HIS A 94 -7.78 14.76 -1.63
C HIS A 94 -7.13 13.48 -1.08
N GLN A 95 -5.82 13.56 -0.86
CA GLN A 95 -5.10 12.42 -0.31
C GLN A 95 -5.19 12.38 1.20
N VAL A 96 -5.31 11.16 1.70
CA VAL A 96 -5.28 10.86 3.14
C VAL A 96 -4.23 9.77 3.35
N ALA A 97 -3.19 10.05 4.14
CA ALA A 97 -2.13 9.10 4.43
C ALA A 97 -1.57 9.28 5.84
N PRO A 98 -1.08 8.20 6.48
CA PRO A 98 -0.51 8.27 7.82
C PRO A 98 0.74 9.16 7.86
N VAL A 99 0.86 9.99 8.88
CA VAL A 99 1.90 11.03 8.97
C VAL A 99 3.31 10.48 9.00
N LEU A 100 3.55 9.44 9.80
CA LEU A 100 4.90 8.87 9.85
C LEU A 100 5.29 8.18 8.53
N PHE A 101 4.32 7.66 7.79
CA PHE A 101 4.56 7.22 6.42
C PHE A 101 4.96 8.40 5.54
N LEU A 102 4.20 9.51 5.56
CA LEU A 102 4.54 10.72 4.80
C LEU A 102 5.93 11.25 5.16
N TRP A 103 6.28 11.25 6.44
CA TRP A 103 7.59 11.71 6.89
C TRP A 103 8.73 10.78 6.46
N THR A 104 8.52 9.47 6.46
CA THR A 104 9.55 8.53 5.97
C THR A 104 9.75 8.66 4.47
N GLU A 105 8.69 8.85 3.68
CA GLU A 105 8.77 9.15 2.25
C GLU A 105 9.49 10.48 1.99
N ARG A 106 9.12 11.53 2.72
CA ARG A 106 9.79 12.83 2.62
C ARG A 106 11.27 12.75 2.98
N ALA A 107 11.62 11.97 3.99
CA ALA A 107 13.03 11.73 4.36
C ALA A 107 13.78 10.99 3.24
N ALA A 108 13.18 9.97 2.65
CA ALA A 108 13.77 9.25 1.51
C ALA A 108 14.00 10.20 0.30
N VAL A 109 13.02 11.04 -0.01
CA VAL A 109 13.16 12.08 -1.05
C VAL A 109 14.26 13.08 -0.72
N LYS A 110 14.39 13.52 0.53
CA LYS A 110 15.45 14.44 0.94
C LYS A 110 16.86 13.83 0.82
N LEU A 111 17.00 12.55 1.14
CA LEU A 111 18.28 11.84 1.16
C LEU A 111 18.73 11.41 -0.24
N PHE A 112 17.81 10.87 -1.02
CA PHE A 112 18.10 10.21 -2.30
C PHE A 112 17.57 10.98 -3.51
N GLY A 113 16.84 12.03 -3.23
CA GLY A 113 16.24 12.85 -4.25
C GLY A 113 14.85 12.40 -4.70
N PHE A 114 14.15 13.27 -5.47
CA PHE A 114 12.82 13.00 -6.00
C PHE A 114 12.91 12.10 -7.23
N SER A 115 12.61 10.82 -7.07
CA SER A 115 12.63 9.81 -8.13
C SER A 115 11.66 8.69 -7.79
N GLU A 116 11.26 7.89 -8.78
CA GLU A 116 10.40 6.72 -8.54
C GLU A 116 11.04 5.71 -7.58
N TYR A 117 12.38 5.64 -7.54
CA TYR A 117 13.11 4.78 -6.61
C TYR A 117 13.01 5.27 -5.16
N SER A 118 13.27 6.56 -4.92
CA SER A 118 13.20 7.11 -3.56
C SER A 118 11.78 7.09 -3.01
N LEU A 119 10.77 7.40 -3.86
CA LEU A 119 9.36 7.39 -3.53
C LEU A 119 8.79 5.99 -3.22
N ARG A 120 9.45 4.93 -3.64
CA ARG A 120 9.03 3.53 -3.42
C ARG A 120 9.96 2.77 -2.49
N LEU A 121 10.97 3.43 -1.94
CA LEU A 121 12.00 2.78 -1.12
C LEU A 121 11.41 2.16 0.15
N ILE A 122 10.57 2.91 0.86
CA ILE A 122 9.98 2.47 2.14
C ILE A 122 9.02 1.29 1.94
N PRO A 123 8.05 1.32 1.00
CA PRO A 123 7.23 0.16 0.68
C PRO A 123 8.05 -1.06 0.26
N PHE A 124 9.11 -0.86 -0.54
CA PHE A 124 9.97 -1.94 -1.01
C PHE A 124 10.70 -2.63 0.15
N VAL A 125 11.39 -1.86 1.00
CA VAL A 125 12.11 -2.40 2.16
C VAL A 125 11.13 -3.09 3.12
N SER A 126 9.99 -2.47 3.41
CA SER A 126 8.93 -3.06 4.23
C SER A 126 8.45 -4.40 3.69
N SER A 127 8.24 -4.50 2.37
CA SER A 127 7.78 -5.74 1.73
C SER A 127 8.84 -6.85 1.73
N ILE A 128 10.12 -6.52 1.54
CA ILE A 128 11.22 -7.49 1.63
C ILE A 128 11.35 -8.03 3.06
N ILE A 129 11.36 -7.16 4.08
CA ILE A 129 11.44 -7.58 5.47
C ILE A 129 10.22 -8.44 5.84
N SER A 130 9.04 -8.05 5.37
CA SER A 130 7.80 -8.81 5.59
C SER A 130 7.87 -10.24 5.08
N LEU A 131 8.53 -10.50 3.96
CA LEU A 131 8.66 -11.86 3.42
C LEU A 131 9.44 -12.78 4.37
N PHE A 132 10.56 -12.29 4.92
CA PHE A 132 11.35 -13.06 5.90
C PHE A 132 10.61 -13.20 7.24
N LEU A 133 10.01 -12.12 7.72
CA LEU A 133 9.25 -12.13 8.97
C LEU A 133 8.04 -13.06 8.87
N PHE A 134 7.33 -13.05 7.74
CA PHE A 134 6.20 -13.93 7.51
C PHE A 134 6.63 -15.40 7.46
N SER A 135 7.74 -15.73 6.81
CA SER A 135 8.28 -17.09 6.80
C SER A 135 8.51 -17.60 8.24
N ARG A 136 9.07 -16.74 9.11
CA ARG A 136 9.29 -17.06 10.53
C ARG A 136 7.98 -17.21 11.31
N VAL A 137 7.03 -16.31 11.10
CA VAL A 137 5.71 -16.37 11.75
C VAL A 137 4.94 -17.61 11.29
N ALA A 138 4.94 -17.91 10.00
CA ALA A 138 4.28 -19.09 9.44
C ALA A 138 4.84 -20.40 10.03
N GLN A 139 6.16 -20.51 10.21
CA GLN A 139 6.80 -21.68 10.85
C GLN A 139 6.36 -21.89 12.30
N ARG A 140 5.95 -20.83 13.00
CA ARG A 140 5.45 -20.89 14.38
C ARG A 140 3.94 -21.13 14.46
N LEU A 141 3.21 -20.69 13.44
CA LEU A 141 1.75 -20.79 13.40
C LEU A 141 1.25 -22.10 12.78
N LEU A 142 1.96 -22.63 11.80
CA LEU A 142 1.46 -23.66 10.91
C LEU A 142 2.34 -24.92 10.94
N PRO A 143 1.74 -26.12 10.77
CA PRO A 143 2.50 -27.34 10.68
C PRO A 143 3.05 -27.60 9.25
N GLY A 144 4.22 -28.18 9.16
CA GLY A 144 4.84 -28.80 7.99
C GLY A 144 4.46 -28.22 6.61
N PRO A 145 3.67 -28.94 5.81
CA PRO A 145 3.32 -28.49 4.45
C PRO A 145 2.56 -27.15 4.38
N ALA A 146 1.78 -26.81 5.42
CA ALA A 146 1.05 -25.55 5.44
C ALA A 146 1.98 -24.33 5.51
N VAL A 147 3.15 -24.44 6.16
CA VAL A 147 4.18 -23.40 6.15
C VAL A 147 4.62 -23.09 4.73
N LEU A 148 4.96 -24.14 3.98
CA LEU A 148 5.42 -23.97 2.59
C LEU A 148 4.35 -23.29 1.74
N PHE A 149 3.09 -23.74 1.82
CA PHE A 149 2.02 -23.15 1.01
C PHE A 149 1.70 -21.71 1.41
N ALA A 150 1.72 -21.38 2.72
CA ALA A 150 1.54 -20.02 3.17
C ALA A 150 2.61 -19.08 2.61
N VAL A 151 3.88 -19.47 2.74
CA VAL A 151 5.01 -18.68 2.24
C VAL A 151 5.02 -18.65 0.71
N ALA A 152 4.69 -19.75 0.04
CA ALA A 152 4.61 -19.79 -1.42
C ALA A 152 3.52 -18.83 -1.95
N VAL A 153 2.29 -18.89 -1.39
CA VAL A 153 1.19 -18.00 -1.76
C VAL A 153 1.59 -16.54 -1.54
N PHE A 154 2.20 -16.21 -0.39
CA PHE A 154 2.65 -14.85 -0.08
C PHE A 154 3.77 -14.38 -1.02
N SER A 155 4.70 -15.27 -1.36
CA SER A 155 5.84 -14.96 -2.23
C SER A 155 5.43 -14.64 -3.66
N VAL A 156 4.50 -15.44 -4.22
CA VAL A 156 4.06 -15.32 -5.62
C VAL A 156 2.86 -14.40 -5.81
N SER A 157 2.30 -13.90 -4.72
CA SER A 157 1.10 -13.06 -4.75
C SER A 157 1.34 -11.76 -5.51
N TYR A 158 0.62 -11.57 -6.61
CA TYR A 158 0.78 -10.39 -7.45
C TYR A 158 0.46 -9.07 -6.71
N PRO A 159 -0.59 -8.96 -5.86
CA PRO A 159 -0.78 -7.77 -5.03
C PRO A 159 0.41 -7.46 -4.12
N GLN A 160 1.05 -8.48 -3.54
CA GLN A 160 2.23 -8.29 -2.68
C GLN A 160 3.44 -7.76 -3.46
N ILE A 161 3.66 -8.32 -4.67
CA ILE A 161 4.74 -7.88 -5.57
C ILE A 161 4.47 -6.45 -6.05
N ARG A 162 3.24 -6.15 -6.42
CA ARG A 162 2.83 -4.83 -6.89
C ARG A 162 3.03 -3.76 -5.82
N TYR A 163 2.49 -3.95 -4.62
CA TYR A 163 2.56 -2.96 -3.53
C TYR A 163 3.95 -2.85 -2.88
N ALA A 164 4.87 -3.75 -3.20
CA ALA A 164 6.28 -3.58 -2.86
C ALA A 164 6.93 -2.40 -3.60
N ALA A 165 6.42 -2.04 -4.78
CA ALA A 165 6.95 -0.96 -5.61
C ALA A 165 5.83 0.02 -6.01
N GLU A 166 5.05 0.47 -5.05
CA GLU A 166 4.01 1.50 -5.19
C GLU A 166 4.17 2.50 -4.03
N ALA A 167 4.26 3.80 -4.33
CA ALA A 167 4.47 4.88 -3.37
C ALA A 167 3.19 5.14 -2.53
N LYS A 168 2.78 4.13 -1.78
CA LYS A 168 1.58 4.10 -0.94
C LYS A 168 1.85 3.29 0.34
N PRO A 169 1.13 3.52 1.43
CA PRO A 169 1.41 2.90 2.74
C PRO A 169 1.13 1.39 2.81
N TYR A 170 0.56 0.76 1.75
CA TYR A 170 0.04 -0.62 1.81
C TYR A 170 1.11 -1.66 2.18
N GLY A 171 2.36 -1.50 1.72
CA GLY A 171 3.49 -2.34 2.11
C GLY A 171 3.86 -2.16 3.59
N THR A 172 3.80 -0.93 4.08
CA THR A 172 4.05 -0.57 5.49
C THR A 172 2.92 -1.06 6.40
N ASP A 173 1.65 -0.95 5.95
CA ASP A 173 0.49 -1.47 6.67
C ASP A 173 0.63 -2.97 6.95
N MET A 174 1.00 -3.73 5.92
CA MET A 174 1.25 -5.16 6.04
C MET A 174 2.43 -5.47 6.97
N PHE A 175 3.54 -4.76 6.81
CA PHE A 175 4.73 -4.94 7.63
C PHE A 175 4.44 -4.72 9.12
N LEU A 176 3.78 -3.63 9.49
CA LEU A 176 3.46 -3.31 10.88
C LEU A 176 2.46 -4.32 11.48
N SER A 177 1.44 -4.73 10.70
CA SER A 177 0.52 -5.78 11.12
C SER A 177 1.24 -7.10 11.40
N LEU A 178 2.21 -7.45 10.56
CA LEU A 178 3.01 -8.66 10.70
C LEU A 178 3.98 -8.60 11.89
N VAL A 179 4.57 -7.43 12.17
CA VAL A 179 5.39 -7.22 13.37
C VAL A 179 4.55 -7.45 14.63
N MET A 180 3.35 -6.87 14.69
CA MET A 180 2.44 -7.08 15.83
C MET A 180 2.05 -8.55 15.99
N LEU A 181 1.67 -9.21 14.88
CA LEU A 181 1.37 -10.65 14.90
C LEU A 181 2.55 -11.48 15.38
N SER A 182 3.77 -11.16 14.90
CA SER A 182 5.01 -11.86 15.34
C SER A 182 5.23 -11.74 16.84
N LEU A 183 5.08 -10.54 17.41
CA LEU A 183 5.25 -10.32 18.85
C LEU A 183 4.20 -11.07 19.68
N VAL A 184 2.94 -11.11 19.22
CA VAL A 184 1.86 -11.86 19.89
C VAL A 184 2.12 -13.37 19.83
N VAL A 185 2.53 -13.90 18.67
CA VAL A 185 2.86 -15.32 18.51
C VAL A 185 4.05 -15.71 19.39
N GLU A 186 5.09 -14.90 19.43
CA GLU A 186 6.25 -15.08 20.29
C GLU A 186 5.86 -15.06 21.79
N TRP A 187 5.05 -14.07 22.19
CA TRP A 187 4.52 -14.00 23.55
C TRP A 187 3.72 -15.26 23.91
N TYR A 188 2.87 -15.73 23.01
CA TYR A 188 2.04 -16.90 23.27
C TYR A 188 2.89 -18.16 23.49
N GLN A 189 3.97 -18.34 22.73
CA GLN A 189 4.86 -19.50 22.83
C GLN A 189 5.73 -19.48 24.08
N HIS A 190 6.30 -18.32 24.40
CA HIS A 190 7.31 -18.21 25.48
C HIS A 190 6.76 -17.58 26.76
N ARG A 191 5.54 -17.05 26.74
CA ARG A 191 4.89 -16.36 27.87
C ARG A 191 5.77 -15.24 28.46
N ASN A 192 6.61 -14.62 27.62
CA ASN A 192 7.46 -13.51 28.04
C ASN A 192 6.67 -12.19 28.05
N PRO A 193 6.33 -11.63 29.21
CA PRO A 193 5.49 -10.43 29.28
C PRO A 193 6.16 -9.17 28.71
N ARG A 194 7.52 -9.15 28.57
CA ARG A 194 8.24 -8.02 27.94
C ARG A 194 7.84 -7.80 26.49
N LEU A 195 7.35 -8.83 25.81
CA LEU A 195 6.86 -8.69 24.42
C LEU A 195 5.57 -7.85 24.33
N LEU A 196 4.75 -7.86 25.40
CA LEU A 196 3.59 -6.98 25.50
C LEU A 196 4.01 -5.51 25.71
N ILE A 197 5.14 -5.25 26.41
CA ILE A 197 5.74 -3.92 26.48
C ILE A 197 6.22 -3.50 25.07
N GLY A 198 6.86 -4.41 24.34
CA GLY A 198 7.26 -4.15 22.94
C GLY A 198 6.09 -3.74 22.06
N LEU A 199 4.93 -4.40 22.21
CA LEU A 199 3.69 -4.00 21.54
C LEU A 199 3.23 -2.61 21.99
N ALA A 200 3.25 -2.31 23.29
CA ALA A 200 2.87 -0.99 23.79
C ALA A 200 3.75 0.13 23.20
N LEU A 201 5.07 -0.08 23.21
CA LEU A 201 6.04 0.89 22.65
C LEU A 201 5.93 1.06 21.13
N LEU A 202 5.45 0.02 20.45
CA LEU A 202 5.21 0.06 18.99
C LEU A 202 3.99 0.91 18.62
N MET A 203 2.99 1.07 19.49
CA MET A 203 1.70 1.70 19.14
C MET A 203 1.82 3.10 18.57
N PRO A 204 2.60 4.03 19.14
CA PRO A 204 2.74 5.37 18.56
C PRO A 204 3.27 5.34 17.11
N VAL A 205 4.24 4.47 16.85
CA VAL A 205 4.83 4.32 15.51
C VAL A 205 3.85 3.60 14.56
N ALA A 206 3.23 2.51 15.00
CA ALA A 206 2.34 1.73 14.16
C ALA A 206 1.12 2.54 13.72
N LEU A 207 0.46 3.25 14.64
CA LEU A 207 -0.72 4.03 14.30
C LEU A 207 -0.38 5.33 13.54
N GLY A 208 0.81 5.88 13.77
CA GLY A 208 1.29 7.04 13.01
C GLY A 208 1.70 6.69 11.58
N ALA A 209 2.08 5.44 11.30
CA ALA A 209 2.55 4.99 9.99
C ALA A 209 1.54 4.11 9.22
N SER A 210 0.43 3.69 9.84
CA SER A 210 -0.56 2.78 9.25
C SER A 210 -1.95 2.99 9.86
N TYR A 211 -2.93 3.34 9.04
CA TYR A 211 -4.32 3.43 9.52
C TYR A 211 -4.91 2.06 9.89
N PRO A 212 -4.75 0.98 9.11
CA PRO A 212 -5.28 -0.34 9.49
C PRO A 212 -4.53 -1.00 10.65
N ALA A 213 -3.42 -0.43 11.12
CA ALA A 213 -2.72 -0.92 12.32
C ALA A 213 -3.64 -0.96 13.56
N VAL A 214 -4.63 -0.08 13.66
CA VAL A 214 -5.63 -0.09 14.74
C VAL A 214 -6.45 -1.39 14.76
N PHE A 215 -6.80 -1.93 13.60
CA PHE A 215 -7.53 -3.20 13.48
C PHE A 215 -6.65 -4.39 13.88
N ALA A 216 -5.40 -4.38 13.41
CA ALA A 216 -4.42 -5.40 13.78
C ALA A 216 -4.16 -5.38 15.29
N ALA A 217 -3.80 -4.23 15.86
CA ALA A 217 -3.52 -4.08 17.28
C ALA A 217 -4.72 -4.45 18.15
N GLY A 218 -5.90 -3.90 17.86
CA GLY A 218 -7.12 -4.18 18.61
C GLY A 218 -7.56 -5.64 18.51
N GLY A 219 -7.58 -6.22 17.30
CA GLY A 219 -7.95 -7.61 17.08
C GLY A 219 -7.01 -8.59 17.80
N LEU A 220 -5.71 -8.36 17.72
CA LEU A 220 -4.71 -9.16 18.44
C LEU A 220 -4.81 -8.96 19.95
N SER A 221 -5.09 -7.74 20.43
CA SER A 221 -5.28 -7.47 21.86
C SER A 221 -6.47 -8.22 22.44
N LEU A 222 -7.60 -8.29 21.73
CA LEU A 222 -8.76 -9.08 22.15
C LEU A 222 -8.41 -10.56 22.30
N VAL A 223 -7.60 -11.10 21.39
CA VAL A 223 -7.13 -12.49 21.47
C VAL A 223 -6.22 -12.70 22.69
N VAL A 224 -5.25 -11.81 22.89
CA VAL A 224 -4.36 -11.87 24.08
C VAL A 224 -5.18 -11.80 25.37
N GLY A 225 -6.11 -10.86 25.49
CA GLY A 225 -7.01 -10.75 26.63
C GLY A 225 -7.82 -12.04 26.86
N SER A 226 -8.34 -12.67 25.80
CA SER A 226 -9.05 -13.94 25.91
C SER A 226 -8.17 -15.09 26.40
N VAL A 227 -6.89 -15.12 26.00
CA VAL A 227 -5.90 -16.11 26.49
C VAL A 227 -5.58 -15.86 27.96
N LEU A 228 -5.36 -14.60 28.37
CA LEU A 228 -5.10 -14.25 29.75
C LEU A 228 -6.25 -14.67 30.69
N LEU A 229 -7.50 -14.46 30.25
CA LEU A 229 -8.69 -14.89 30.99
C LEU A 229 -8.76 -16.41 31.13
N ARG A 230 -8.56 -17.14 30.03
CA ARG A 230 -8.71 -18.61 30.02
C ARG A 230 -7.56 -19.34 30.71
N GLN A 231 -6.33 -18.84 30.58
CA GLN A 231 -5.11 -19.49 31.07
C GLN A 231 -4.59 -18.88 32.39
N LYS A 232 -5.40 -18.03 33.05
CA LYS A 232 -5.04 -17.36 34.30
C LYS A 232 -3.70 -16.62 34.18
N GLY A 233 -3.67 -15.59 33.35
CA GLY A 233 -2.47 -14.78 33.13
C GLY A 233 -1.86 -14.23 34.41
N THR A 234 -0.54 -14.10 34.44
CA THR A 234 0.19 -13.51 35.58
C THR A 234 -0.17 -12.02 35.75
N ALA A 235 0.06 -11.48 36.96
CA ALA A 235 -0.16 -10.05 37.21
C ALA A 235 0.65 -9.15 36.25
N ALA A 236 1.88 -9.53 35.93
CA ALA A 236 2.73 -8.82 35.00
C ALA A 236 2.15 -8.83 33.55
N GLU A 237 1.63 -9.97 33.09
CA GLU A 237 0.98 -10.05 31.77
C GLU A 237 -0.25 -9.15 31.70
N TRP A 238 -1.08 -9.12 32.74
CA TRP A 238 -2.24 -8.25 32.82
C TRP A 238 -1.84 -6.77 32.82
N GLN A 239 -0.85 -6.38 33.63
CA GLN A 239 -0.35 -5.01 33.68
C GLN A 239 0.16 -4.54 32.31
N PHE A 240 0.95 -5.36 31.62
CA PHE A 240 1.51 -4.99 30.33
C PHE A 240 0.47 -5.05 29.20
N TRP A 241 -0.52 -5.94 29.27
CA TRP A 241 -1.65 -5.95 28.36
C TRP A 241 -2.51 -4.67 28.53
N ILE A 242 -2.78 -4.26 29.78
CA ILE A 242 -3.47 -2.99 30.06
C ILE A 242 -2.64 -1.83 29.55
N PHE A 243 -1.33 -1.81 29.82
CA PHE A 243 -0.44 -0.76 29.32
C PHE A 243 -0.44 -0.68 27.79
N TRP A 244 -0.41 -1.83 27.09
CA TRP A 244 -0.55 -1.86 25.63
C TRP A 244 -1.87 -1.24 25.17
N ASN A 245 -3.00 -1.57 25.79
CA ASN A 245 -4.29 -1.02 25.40
C ASN A 245 -4.41 0.48 25.70
N VAL A 246 -3.86 0.93 26.82
CA VAL A 246 -3.79 2.37 27.15
C VAL A 246 -2.95 3.12 26.12
N THR A 247 -1.77 2.61 25.76
CA THR A 247 -0.93 3.23 24.73
C THR A 247 -1.58 3.17 23.35
N LEU A 248 -2.29 2.11 23.01
CA LEU A 248 -3.09 2.00 21.78
C LEU A 248 -4.13 3.13 21.71
N VAL A 249 -4.93 3.30 22.76
CA VAL A 249 -5.97 4.34 22.80
C VAL A 249 -5.36 5.73 22.78
N ILE A 250 -4.33 6.00 23.59
CA ILE A 250 -3.64 7.31 23.61
C ILE A 250 -3.06 7.60 22.23
N SER A 251 -2.35 6.66 21.62
CA SER A 251 -1.75 6.87 20.29
C SER A 251 -2.82 7.13 19.23
N PHE A 252 -3.94 6.41 19.28
CA PHE A 252 -5.06 6.64 18.37
C PHE A 252 -5.64 8.05 18.54
N VAL A 253 -5.93 8.47 19.78
CA VAL A 253 -6.47 9.79 20.08
C VAL A 253 -5.52 10.91 19.65
N VAL A 254 -4.23 10.74 19.93
CA VAL A 254 -3.21 11.74 19.54
C VAL A 254 -3.11 11.86 18.02
N TRP A 255 -2.93 10.76 17.29
CA TRP A 255 -2.81 10.82 15.83
C TRP A 255 -4.10 11.26 15.14
N PHE A 256 -5.26 10.81 15.64
CA PHE A 256 -6.54 11.27 15.12
C PHE A 256 -6.76 12.75 15.40
N GLY A 257 -6.42 13.23 16.58
CA GLY A 257 -6.53 14.64 16.96
C GLY A 257 -5.60 15.55 16.16
N LEU A 258 -4.35 15.13 15.96
CA LEU A 258 -3.34 15.94 15.26
C LEU A 258 -3.57 16.01 13.74
N VAL A 259 -3.97 14.92 13.11
CA VAL A 259 -4.01 14.82 11.65
C VAL A 259 -5.29 14.19 11.13
N GLY A 260 -5.76 13.12 11.75
CA GLY A 260 -6.93 12.40 11.27
C GLY A 260 -8.16 13.29 11.20
N ARG A 261 -8.36 14.16 12.19
CA ARG A 261 -9.46 15.14 12.21
C ARG A 261 -9.31 16.19 11.11
N VAL A 262 -8.08 16.67 10.87
CA VAL A 262 -7.79 17.68 9.85
C VAL A 262 -8.01 17.11 8.45
N GLN A 263 -7.45 15.94 8.17
CA GLN A 263 -7.61 15.26 6.88
C GLN A 263 -9.04 14.76 6.66
N SER A 264 -9.71 14.18 7.67
CA SER A 264 -11.09 13.67 7.54
C SER A 264 -12.13 14.79 7.47
N GLY A 265 -11.87 15.95 8.05
CA GLY A 265 -12.78 17.10 7.97
C GLY A 265 -12.83 17.71 6.57
N ALA A 266 -11.67 17.77 5.90
CA ALA A 266 -11.58 18.26 4.52
C ALA A 266 -12.06 17.23 3.48
N GLU A 267 -11.82 15.94 3.73
CA GLU A 267 -11.95 14.88 2.72
C GLU A 267 -13.02 13.83 3.06
N GLY A 268 -13.64 13.93 4.24
CA GLY A 268 -14.52 12.87 4.76
C GLY A 268 -15.78 12.63 3.91
N GLU A 269 -16.41 13.68 3.40
CA GLU A 269 -17.58 13.57 2.53
C GLU A 269 -17.21 12.97 1.17
N PHE A 270 -16.14 13.46 0.55
CA PHE A 270 -15.64 12.94 -0.71
C PHE A 270 -15.29 11.46 -0.60
N MET A 271 -14.49 11.06 0.39
CA MET A 271 -14.11 9.65 0.60
C MET A 271 -15.32 8.78 0.93
N GLY A 272 -16.28 9.29 1.70
CA GLY A 272 -17.52 8.59 2.02
C GLY A 272 -18.35 8.28 0.77
N GLU A 273 -18.53 9.26 -0.13
CA GLU A 273 -19.29 9.05 -1.37
C GLU A 273 -18.51 8.19 -2.38
N TYR A 274 -17.20 8.46 -2.56
CA TYR A 274 -16.35 7.70 -3.48
C TYR A 274 -16.29 6.20 -3.12
N TRP A 275 -16.23 5.86 -1.82
CA TRP A 275 -16.16 4.48 -1.34
C TRP A 275 -17.51 3.92 -0.86
N LYS A 276 -18.63 4.59 -1.11
CA LYS A 276 -19.96 4.23 -0.63
C LYS A 276 -20.34 2.77 -0.90
N GLN A 277 -19.99 2.25 -2.07
CA GLN A 277 -20.29 0.85 -2.43
C GLN A 277 -19.44 -0.18 -1.67
N ASN A 278 -18.38 0.26 -1.01
CA ASN A 278 -17.43 -0.59 -0.29
C ASN A 278 -17.72 -0.65 1.22
N PHE A 279 -18.83 -0.06 1.64
CA PHE A 279 -19.34 -0.22 3.00
C PHE A 279 -20.47 -1.26 3.03
N PRO A 280 -20.60 -2.06 4.12
CA PRO A 280 -21.65 -3.05 4.24
C PRO A 280 -23.02 -2.38 4.30
N PRO A 281 -24.05 -2.97 3.67
CA PRO A 281 -25.40 -2.41 3.63
C PRO A 281 -26.15 -2.66 4.96
N VAL A 282 -25.65 -2.09 6.07
CA VAL A 282 -26.22 -2.33 7.42
C VAL A 282 -27.67 -1.88 7.56
N ARG A 283 -28.12 -0.92 6.74
CA ARG A 283 -29.53 -0.49 6.72
C ARG A 283 -30.46 -1.46 5.98
N GLN A 284 -29.87 -2.40 5.23
CA GLN A 284 -30.57 -3.44 4.47
C GLN A 284 -29.93 -4.81 4.78
N PRO A 285 -30.12 -5.34 6.01
CA PRO A 285 -29.37 -6.49 6.50
C PRO A 285 -29.57 -7.76 5.66
N TRP A 286 -30.68 -7.89 4.92
CA TRP A 286 -30.91 -9.01 3.99
C TRP A 286 -29.97 -9.02 2.79
N LEU A 287 -29.36 -7.88 2.42
CA LEU A 287 -28.34 -7.80 1.37
C LEU A 287 -26.94 -8.15 1.88
N LEU A 288 -26.72 -8.15 3.19
CA LEU A 288 -25.41 -8.37 3.79
C LEU A 288 -24.76 -9.70 3.40
N PRO A 289 -25.47 -10.86 3.37
CA PRO A 289 -24.87 -12.12 2.95
C PRO A 289 -24.36 -12.09 1.51
N TYR A 290 -25.15 -11.53 0.59
CA TYR A 290 -24.73 -11.37 -0.81
C TYR A 290 -23.55 -10.41 -0.94
N TRP A 291 -23.58 -9.28 -0.22
CA TRP A 291 -22.50 -8.30 -0.25
C TRP A 291 -21.20 -8.88 0.30
N LEU A 292 -21.24 -9.64 1.40
CA LEU A 292 -20.09 -10.35 1.96
C LEU A 292 -19.54 -11.37 0.95
N LEU A 293 -20.39 -12.18 0.37
CA LEU A 293 -20.00 -13.17 -0.63
C LEU A 293 -19.30 -12.50 -1.82
N LYS A 294 -19.92 -11.45 -2.38
CA LYS A 294 -19.36 -10.68 -3.49
C LYS A 294 -18.02 -10.05 -3.14
N THR A 295 -17.90 -9.43 -1.98
CA THR A 295 -16.69 -8.75 -1.51
C THR A 295 -15.52 -9.72 -1.34
N HIS A 296 -15.76 -10.88 -0.71
CA HIS A 296 -14.72 -11.88 -0.46
C HIS A 296 -14.38 -12.71 -1.72
N ALA A 297 -15.35 -12.98 -2.58
CA ALA A 297 -15.09 -13.65 -3.85
C ALA A 297 -14.45 -12.72 -4.90
N SER A 298 -14.33 -11.43 -4.61
CA SER A 298 -13.70 -10.44 -5.50
C SER A 298 -12.40 -9.90 -4.88
N ASP A 299 -12.31 -8.60 -4.64
CA ASP A 299 -11.06 -7.92 -4.34
C ASP A 299 -10.47 -8.21 -2.95
N PHE A 300 -11.29 -8.55 -1.94
CA PHE A 300 -10.79 -8.71 -0.56
C PHE A 300 -9.82 -9.88 -0.42
N LEU A 301 -10.08 -11.01 -1.08
CA LEU A 301 -9.25 -12.21 -1.04
C LEU A 301 -8.45 -12.43 -2.33
N ALA A 302 -7.98 -11.38 -2.97
CA ALA A 302 -7.25 -11.45 -4.24
C ALA A 302 -5.79 -11.95 -4.08
N TYR A 303 -5.60 -13.07 -3.38
CA TYR A 303 -4.29 -13.70 -3.12
C TYR A 303 -4.30 -15.18 -3.52
N PRO A 304 -3.29 -15.73 -4.23
CA PRO A 304 -2.15 -15.03 -4.84
C PRO A 304 -2.53 -14.24 -6.10
N LEU A 305 -3.66 -14.55 -6.70
CA LEU A 305 -4.32 -13.87 -7.81
C LEU A 305 -5.79 -13.67 -7.48
N GLY A 306 -6.38 -12.67 -8.09
CA GLY A 306 -7.78 -12.37 -7.92
C GLY A 306 -8.10 -10.96 -8.41
N GLY A 307 -9.24 -10.45 -8.02
CA GLY A 307 -9.69 -9.12 -8.40
C GLY A 307 -11.20 -9.02 -8.52
N PRO A 308 -11.72 -7.97 -9.16
CA PRO A 308 -13.15 -7.74 -9.29
C PRO A 308 -13.88 -8.88 -10.01
N ASN A 309 -15.22 -8.85 -9.97
CA ASN A 309 -16.07 -9.77 -10.72
C ASN A 309 -15.87 -11.25 -10.40
N TRP A 310 -15.81 -11.59 -9.11
CA TRP A 310 -15.72 -12.96 -8.61
C TRP A 310 -14.39 -13.68 -8.91
N ALA A 311 -13.36 -12.95 -9.31
CA ALA A 311 -12.08 -13.56 -9.69
C ALA A 311 -11.31 -14.20 -8.53
N SER A 312 -11.74 -13.97 -7.26
CA SER A 312 -11.16 -14.59 -6.05
C SER A 312 -11.99 -15.74 -5.49
N THR A 313 -12.96 -16.29 -6.24
CA THR A 313 -13.84 -17.36 -5.74
C THR A 313 -13.06 -18.58 -5.28
N LEU A 314 -12.04 -19.02 -6.02
CA LEU A 314 -11.19 -20.14 -5.61
C LEU A 314 -10.50 -19.86 -4.28
N THR A 315 -9.98 -18.66 -4.10
CA THR A 315 -9.33 -18.24 -2.84
C THR A 315 -10.34 -18.23 -1.68
N LEU A 316 -11.56 -17.76 -1.91
CA LEU A 316 -12.63 -17.83 -0.92
C LEU A 316 -12.92 -19.27 -0.52
N CYS A 317 -13.05 -20.19 -1.49
CA CYS A 317 -13.26 -21.62 -1.21
C CYS A 317 -12.11 -22.21 -0.38
N LEU A 318 -10.87 -21.86 -0.69
CA LEU A 318 -9.70 -22.28 0.09
C LEU A 318 -9.72 -21.72 1.51
N CYS A 319 -10.05 -20.43 1.68
CA CYS A 319 -10.19 -19.81 2.99
C CYS A 319 -11.30 -20.49 3.81
N LEU A 320 -12.46 -20.78 3.21
CA LEU A 320 -13.55 -21.48 3.88
C LEU A 320 -13.17 -22.91 4.28
N ALA A 321 -12.45 -23.64 3.43
CA ALA A 321 -11.91 -24.96 3.76
C ALA A 321 -10.89 -24.89 4.91
N GLY A 322 -10.05 -23.85 4.94
CA GLY A 322 -9.11 -23.58 6.04
C GLY A 322 -9.84 -23.26 7.35
N LEU A 323 -10.82 -22.39 7.29
CA LEU A 323 -11.68 -22.04 8.45
C LEU A 323 -12.38 -23.27 9.00
N TRP A 324 -13.02 -24.07 8.12
CA TRP A 324 -13.68 -25.31 8.52
C TRP A 324 -12.72 -26.26 9.23
N ARG A 325 -11.50 -26.46 8.69
CA ARG A 325 -10.47 -27.30 9.35
C ARG A 325 -10.10 -26.77 10.72
N LEU A 326 -9.85 -25.47 10.87
CA LEU A 326 -9.48 -24.88 12.16
C LEU A 326 -10.61 -25.00 13.20
N VAL A 327 -11.87 -24.84 12.78
CA VAL A 327 -13.06 -25.03 13.63
C VAL A 327 -13.17 -26.49 14.05
N ALA A 328 -13.09 -27.42 13.09
CA ALA A 328 -13.18 -28.86 13.34
C ALA A 328 -12.09 -29.35 14.32
N GLN A 329 -10.91 -28.77 14.26
CA GLN A 329 -9.78 -29.04 15.16
C GLN A 329 -9.80 -28.19 16.44
N LYS A 330 -10.87 -27.40 16.69
CA LYS A 330 -11.02 -26.52 17.85
C LYS A 330 -9.87 -25.52 18.05
N GLN A 331 -9.24 -25.08 16.98
CA GLN A 331 -8.10 -24.16 16.99
C GLN A 331 -8.56 -22.71 17.09
N PHE A 332 -9.35 -22.40 18.13
CA PHE A 332 -9.97 -21.09 18.30
C PHE A 332 -8.99 -19.93 18.50
N LEU A 333 -7.81 -20.21 19.05
CA LEU A 333 -6.77 -19.21 19.18
C LEU A 333 -6.30 -18.73 17.80
N TRP A 334 -5.99 -19.68 16.91
CA TRP A 334 -5.56 -19.36 15.55
C TRP A 334 -6.64 -18.64 14.77
N LEU A 335 -7.89 -19.09 14.91
CA LEU A 335 -9.03 -18.36 14.34
C LEU A 335 -9.08 -16.92 14.83
N GLY A 336 -8.90 -16.69 16.14
CA GLY A 336 -8.86 -15.36 16.71
C GLY A 336 -7.73 -14.49 16.12
N LEU A 337 -6.51 -15.04 16.03
CA LEU A 337 -5.35 -14.32 15.48
C LEU A 337 -5.53 -13.97 14.00
N LEU A 338 -6.16 -14.85 13.22
CA LEU A 338 -6.35 -14.66 11.79
C LEU A 338 -7.56 -13.77 11.47
N LEU A 339 -8.64 -13.86 12.25
CA LEU A 339 -9.90 -13.19 11.97
C LEU A 339 -10.18 -11.96 12.86
N GLY A 340 -9.56 -11.87 14.04
CA GLY A 340 -9.79 -10.76 14.96
C GLY A 340 -9.54 -9.38 14.32
N PRO A 341 -8.41 -9.15 13.65
CA PRO A 341 -8.15 -7.92 12.91
C PRO A 341 -9.18 -7.65 11.81
N VAL A 342 -9.58 -8.69 11.05
CA VAL A 342 -10.58 -8.56 9.98
C VAL A 342 -11.97 -8.25 10.53
N GLY A 343 -12.31 -8.83 11.69
CA GLY A 343 -13.57 -8.54 12.40
C GLY A 343 -13.68 -7.09 12.84
N LEU A 344 -12.60 -6.51 13.39
CA LEU A 344 -12.58 -5.09 13.76
C LEU A 344 -12.60 -4.17 12.53
N HIS A 345 -11.96 -4.55 11.44
CA HIS A 345 -12.07 -3.83 10.18
C HIS A 345 -13.52 -3.84 9.66
N PHE A 346 -14.18 -5.01 9.69
CA PHE A 346 -15.59 -5.09 9.33
C PHE A 346 -16.48 -4.22 10.22
N LEU A 347 -16.23 -4.19 11.53
CA LEU A 347 -16.95 -3.31 12.46
C LEU A 347 -16.74 -1.82 12.11
N ALA A 348 -15.52 -1.40 11.82
CA ALA A 348 -15.23 -0.04 11.37
C ALA A 348 -15.95 0.31 10.07
N ALA A 349 -16.05 -0.64 9.15
CA ALA A 349 -16.79 -0.47 7.90
C ALA A 349 -18.31 -0.39 8.14
N ALA A 350 -18.85 -1.20 9.04
CA ALA A 350 -20.27 -1.12 9.44
C ALA A 350 -20.61 0.25 10.06
N LEU A 351 -19.64 0.88 10.74
CA LEU A 351 -19.73 2.24 11.25
C LEU A 351 -19.37 3.32 10.21
N GLN A 352 -19.14 2.93 8.95
CA GLN A 352 -18.76 3.82 7.83
C GLN A 352 -17.49 4.65 8.10
N LYS A 353 -16.53 4.10 8.86
CA LYS A 353 -15.28 4.78 9.20
C LYS A 353 -14.09 4.35 8.34
N TYR A 354 -14.12 3.15 7.77
CA TYR A 354 -13.05 2.65 6.90
C TYR A 354 -13.63 1.66 5.89
N PRO A 355 -13.34 1.77 4.57
CA PRO A 355 -13.92 0.90 3.54
C PRO A 355 -13.49 -0.56 3.71
N TYR A 356 -14.41 -1.50 3.41
CA TYR A 356 -14.15 -2.94 3.47
C TYR A 356 -14.38 -3.59 2.11
N GLY A 357 -13.31 -3.96 1.43
CA GLY A 357 -13.41 -4.53 0.08
C GLY A 357 -13.45 -3.48 -1.03
N GLY A 358 -13.83 -3.91 -2.24
CA GLY A 358 -13.83 -3.10 -3.47
C GLY A 358 -12.45 -2.81 -4.05
N HIS A 359 -11.41 -3.00 -3.28
CA HIS A 359 -10.03 -2.98 -3.75
C HIS A 359 -9.11 -3.74 -2.78
N VAL A 360 -8.18 -4.54 -3.31
CA VAL A 360 -7.24 -5.36 -2.52
C VAL A 360 -6.35 -4.54 -1.57
N LYS A 361 -6.19 -3.24 -1.81
CA LYS A 361 -5.42 -2.35 -0.92
C LYS A 361 -5.96 -2.31 0.51
N PHE A 362 -7.26 -2.44 0.71
CA PHE A 362 -7.88 -2.42 2.03
C PHE A 362 -7.68 -3.70 2.84
N SER A 363 -7.39 -4.83 2.18
CA SER A 363 -7.07 -6.10 2.85
C SER A 363 -5.56 -6.38 2.96
N GLN A 364 -4.71 -5.48 2.45
CA GLN A 364 -3.26 -5.70 2.36
C GLN A 364 -2.60 -5.95 3.73
N TYR A 365 -3.03 -5.25 4.78
CA TYR A 365 -2.55 -5.45 6.14
C TYR A 365 -2.85 -6.87 6.67
N ALA A 366 -3.94 -7.49 6.20
CA ALA A 366 -4.39 -8.82 6.59
C ALA A 366 -3.87 -9.94 5.66
N ALA A 367 -3.11 -9.60 4.62
CA ALA A 367 -2.59 -10.57 3.66
C ALA A 367 -1.82 -11.75 4.29
N PRO A 368 -0.96 -11.57 5.32
CA PRO A 368 -0.32 -12.69 6.01
C PRO A 368 -1.32 -13.68 6.59
N MET A 369 -2.38 -13.18 7.22
CA MET A 369 -3.45 -13.98 7.84
C MET A 369 -4.25 -14.74 6.78
N ILE A 370 -4.58 -14.07 5.68
CA ILE A 370 -5.28 -14.67 4.53
C ILE A 370 -4.43 -15.78 3.91
N CYS A 371 -3.13 -15.55 3.70
CA CYS A 371 -2.21 -16.57 3.17
C CYS A 371 -2.12 -17.80 4.09
N CYS A 372 -2.16 -17.62 5.41
CA CYS A 372 -2.24 -18.74 6.36
C CYS A 372 -3.54 -19.54 6.18
N LEU A 373 -4.69 -18.88 6.06
CA LEU A 373 -5.97 -19.55 5.82
C LEU A 373 -6.00 -20.33 4.50
N ILE A 374 -5.50 -19.73 3.42
CA ILE A 374 -5.37 -20.40 2.13
C ILE A 374 -4.51 -21.66 2.25
N ALA A 375 -3.37 -21.57 2.94
CA ALA A 375 -2.46 -22.70 3.11
C ALA A 375 -3.10 -23.86 3.89
N VAL A 376 -3.81 -23.56 4.97
CA VAL A 376 -4.59 -24.57 5.72
C VAL A 376 -5.66 -25.20 4.84
N GLY A 377 -6.33 -24.41 4.00
CA GLY A 377 -7.31 -24.89 3.03
C GLY A 377 -6.71 -25.78 1.94
N ILE A 378 -5.54 -25.42 1.42
CA ILE A 378 -4.80 -26.27 0.46
C ILE A 378 -4.48 -27.63 1.10
N VAL A 379 -3.94 -27.63 2.33
CA VAL A 379 -3.65 -28.90 3.04
C VAL A 379 -4.92 -29.71 3.27
N GLN A 380 -6.03 -29.08 3.63
CA GLN A 380 -7.32 -29.75 3.77
C GLN A 380 -7.78 -30.44 2.47
N LEU A 381 -7.62 -29.77 1.33
CA LEU A 381 -7.96 -30.37 0.03
C LEU A 381 -7.00 -31.50 -0.35
N LEU A 382 -5.72 -31.39 -0.03
CA LEU A 382 -4.74 -32.45 -0.28
C LEU A 382 -5.06 -33.70 0.55
N ASP A 383 -5.38 -33.52 1.85
CA ASP A 383 -5.78 -34.63 2.73
C ASP A 383 -7.07 -35.28 2.23
N TRP A 384 -8.01 -34.49 1.75
CA TRP A 384 -9.25 -35.01 1.16
C TRP A 384 -8.99 -35.81 -0.12
N ARG A 385 -8.17 -35.28 -1.05
CA ARG A 385 -7.77 -36.01 -2.26
C ARG A 385 -7.07 -37.35 -1.97
N SER A 386 -6.21 -37.37 -0.94
CA SER A 386 -5.51 -38.60 -0.57
C SER A 386 -6.45 -39.71 -0.11
N ARG A 387 -7.55 -39.35 0.58
CA ARG A 387 -8.61 -40.30 0.97
C ARG A 387 -9.34 -40.95 -0.22
N TYR A 388 -9.34 -40.28 -1.38
CA TYR A 388 -9.86 -40.81 -2.64
C TYR A 388 -8.81 -41.55 -3.49
N GLY A 389 -7.67 -41.91 -2.90
CA GLY A 389 -6.64 -42.70 -3.58
C GLY A 389 -5.68 -41.94 -4.48
N TYR A 390 -5.75 -40.61 -4.50
CA TYR A 390 -4.78 -39.80 -5.26
C TYR A 390 -3.44 -39.71 -4.53
N SER A 391 -2.35 -39.77 -5.28
CA SER A 391 -1.01 -39.65 -4.72
C SER A 391 -0.79 -38.25 -4.10
N MET A 392 -0.48 -38.24 -2.81
CA MET A 392 -0.15 -36.99 -2.07
C MET A 392 1.05 -36.25 -2.69
N LYS A 393 2.11 -37.01 -3.09
CA LYS A 393 3.32 -36.43 -3.71
C LYS A 393 3.00 -35.68 -5.01
N HIS A 394 2.21 -36.32 -5.90
CA HIS A 394 1.82 -35.67 -7.15
C HIS A 394 0.92 -34.46 -6.94
N SER A 395 -0.06 -34.57 -6.05
CA SER A 395 -0.94 -33.44 -5.72
C SER A 395 -0.17 -32.26 -5.11
N PHE A 396 0.78 -32.54 -4.24
CA PHE A 396 1.67 -31.54 -3.64
C PHE A 396 2.55 -30.85 -4.70
N ALA A 397 3.24 -31.63 -5.54
CA ALA A 397 4.07 -31.11 -6.62
C ALA A 397 3.25 -30.25 -7.59
N TRP A 398 2.03 -30.68 -7.92
CA TRP A 398 1.12 -29.94 -8.78
C TRP A 398 0.77 -28.56 -8.20
N VAL A 399 0.40 -28.48 -6.90
CA VAL A 399 0.12 -27.19 -6.24
C VAL A 399 1.34 -26.29 -6.26
N CYS A 400 2.53 -26.80 -5.93
CA CYS A 400 3.77 -26.02 -5.99
C CYS A 400 4.05 -25.49 -7.40
N SER A 401 3.85 -26.33 -8.42
CA SER A 401 4.03 -25.94 -9.83
C SER A 401 3.05 -24.85 -10.25
N VAL A 402 1.77 -24.98 -9.87
CA VAL A 402 0.75 -23.96 -10.15
C VAL A 402 1.11 -22.62 -9.50
N LEU A 403 1.51 -22.64 -8.23
CA LEU A 403 1.93 -21.40 -7.53
C LEU A 403 3.15 -20.78 -8.21
N PHE A 404 4.12 -21.58 -8.62
CA PHE A 404 5.31 -21.09 -9.32
C PHE A 404 4.94 -20.47 -10.68
N VAL A 405 4.07 -21.11 -11.46
CA VAL A 405 3.55 -20.57 -12.74
C VAL A 405 2.80 -19.26 -12.53
N ILE A 406 1.99 -19.15 -11.46
CA ILE A 406 1.32 -17.90 -11.09
C ILE A 406 2.36 -16.79 -10.86
N GLY A 407 3.40 -17.08 -10.10
CA GLY A 407 4.47 -16.11 -9.82
C GLY A 407 5.21 -15.69 -11.09
N LEU A 408 5.58 -16.65 -11.95
CA LEU A 408 6.21 -16.36 -13.23
C LEU A 408 5.31 -15.51 -14.13
N GLY A 409 4.00 -15.80 -14.18
CA GLY A 409 3.03 -15.04 -14.94
C GLY A 409 2.97 -13.57 -14.49
N GLY A 410 3.02 -13.32 -13.18
CA GLY A 410 3.07 -11.97 -12.61
C GLY A 410 4.33 -11.21 -13.01
N VAL A 411 5.50 -11.85 -12.90
CA VAL A 411 6.80 -11.25 -13.30
C VAL A 411 6.84 -11.04 -14.81
N SER A 412 6.40 -12.00 -15.61
CA SER A 412 6.36 -11.87 -17.08
C SER A 412 5.47 -10.71 -17.53
N ARG A 413 4.31 -10.55 -16.88
CA ARG A 413 3.43 -9.39 -17.13
C ARG A 413 4.16 -8.07 -16.89
N ASP A 414 4.89 -7.96 -15.80
CA ASP A 414 5.61 -6.74 -15.44
C ASP A 414 6.79 -6.46 -16.38
N LEU A 415 7.45 -7.50 -16.86
CA LEU A 415 8.53 -7.38 -17.87
C LEU A 415 8.00 -6.94 -19.25
N ILE A 416 6.85 -7.49 -19.67
CA ILE A 416 6.24 -7.17 -20.97
C ILE A 416 5.61 -5.75 -20.95
N ASN A 417 4.94 -5.40 -19.86
CA ASN A 417 4.27 -4.13 -19.70
C ASN A 417 4.74 -3.44 -18.40
N PRO A 418 5.90 -2.75 -18.41
CA PRO A 418 6.46 -2.09 -17.23
C PRO A 418 5.74 -0.77 -16.90
N TYR A 419 4.42 -0.77 -16.96
CA TYR A 419 3.54 0.34 -16.63
C TYR A 419 2.18 -0.19 -16.14
N LYS A 420 1.44 0.62 -15.40
CA LYS A 420 0.07 0.30 -15.01
C LYS A 420 -0.93 0.61 -16.13
N THR A 421 -0.79 1.80 -16.71
CA THR A 421 -1.53 2.23 -17.91
C THR A 421 -0.54 2.81 -18.93
N ARG A 422 -0.91 2.79 -20.22
CA ARG A 422 -0.08 3.43 -21.26
C ARG A 422 -0.06 4.94 -21.15
N SER A 423 -1.09 5.53 -20.56
CA SER A 423 -1.12 6.98 -20.31
C SER A 423 -0.01 7.40 -19.35
N ASP A 424 0.26 6.59 -18.30
CA ASP A 424 1.35 6.82 -17.36
C ASP A 424 2.72 6.83 -18.07
N ASP A 425 2.93 5.85 -18.95
CA ASP A 425 4.19 5.72 -19.71
C ASP A 425 4.37 6.86 -20.73
N ARG A 426 3.29 7.28 -21.40
CA ARG A 426 3.31 8.42 -22.30
C ARG A 426 3.62 9.73 -21.60
N ALA A 427 3.04 9.97 -20.41
CA ALA A 427 3.31 11.18 -19.65
C ALA A 427 4.78 11.27 -19.21
N ARG A 428 5.37 10.13 -18.80
CA ARG A 428 6.80 10.05 -18.50
C ARG A 428 7.66 10.30 -19.76
N ALA A 429 7.32 9.67 -20.87
CA ALA A 429 8.02 9.87 -22.15
C ALA A 429 7.93 11.31 -22.61
N PHE A 430 6.75 11.94 -22.47
CA PHE A 430 6.56 13.37 -22.77
C PHE A 430 7.46 14.25 -21.89
N ALA A 431 7.49 14.04 -20.57
CA ALA A 431 8.34 14.83 -19.68
C ALA A 431 9.82 14.74 -20.07
N ARG A 432 10.29 13.53 -20.42
CA ARG A 432 11.66 13.30 -20.90
C ARG A 432 11.97 14.09 -22.16
N SER A 433 11.11 14.01 -23.15
CA SER A 433 11.33 14.72 -24.43
C SER A 433 11.21 16.24 -24.27
N PHE A 434 10.23 16.72 -23.50
CA PHE A 434 9.92 18.12 -23.35
C PHE A 434 11.00 18.88 -22.57
N TRP A 435 11.44 18.33 -21.41
CA TRP A 435 12.35 19.03 -20.52
C TRP A 435 13.83 18.83 -20.87
N VAL A 436 14.25 17.60 -21.10
CA VAL A 436 15.67 17.26 -21.25
C VAL A 436 16.21 17.67 -22.61
N GLY A 437 15.39 17.58 -23.66
CA GLY A 437 15.87 17.89 -25.02
C GLY A 437 15.91 19.37 -25.37
N THR A 438 14.98 20.18 -24.85
CA THR A 438 14.69 21.50 -25.41
C THR A 438 14.82 22.64 -24.40
N HIS A 439 14.62 22.39 -23.12
CA HIS A 439 14.39 23.44 -22.12
C HIS A 439 15.32 23.40 -20.91
N PHE A 440 16.39 22.62 -20.97
CA PHE A 440 17.30 22.42 -19.85
C PHE A 440 17.99 23.70 -19.34
N ALA A 441 18.19 24.69 -20.18
CA ALA A 441 18.86 25.95 -19.83
C ALA A 441 17.93 27.04 -19.29
N GLU A 442 16.63 26.77 -19.23
CA GLU A 442 15.62 27.73 -18.80
C GLU A 442 15.21 27.50 -17.33
N GLU A 443 14.86 28.56 -16.64
CA GLU A 443 14.12 28.42 -15.37
C GLU A 443 12.67 28.01 -15.67
N VAL A 444 12.14 27.10 -14.86
CA VAL A 444 10.80 26.55 -15.11
C VAL A 444 9.93 26.68 -13.87
N ALA A 445 8.77 27.29 -14.05
CA ALA A 445 7.69 27.31 -13.08
C ALA A 445 6.51 26.51 -13.62
N CYS A 446 6.05 25.51 -12.86
CA CYS A 446 4.81 24.81 -13.15
C CYS A 446 3.67 25.46 -12.40
N LEU A 447 2.62 25.83 -13.13
CA LEU A 447 1.41 26.39 -12.56
C LEU A 447 0.47 25.26 -12.18
N LYS A 448 -0.05 25.28 -10.96
CA LYS A 448 -1.15 24.38 -10.57
C LYS A 448 -2.42 24.84 -11.29
N SER A 449 -3.24 23.90 -11.73
CA SER A 449 -4.49 24.18 -12.42
C SER A 449 -5.65 24.51 -11.47
N ASP A 450 -5.39 25.31 -10.44
CA ASP A 450 -6.42 25.86 -9.55
C ASP A 450 -7.14 27.10 -10.16
N TRP A 451 -6.96 27.31 -11.46
CA TRP A 451 -7.56 28.38 -12.23
C TRP A 451 -8.87 28.00 -12.95
N GLY A 452 -9.42 26.82 -12.65
CA GLY A 452 -10.73 26.43 -13.16
C GLY A 452 -11.85 27.32 -12.61
N LYS A 453 -12.84 27.67 -13.45
CA LYS A 453 -13.96 28.58 -13.09
C LYS A 453 -14.80 28.05 -11.95
N ASP A 454 -15.06 26.78 -11.93
CA ASP A 454 -15.94 26.11 -10.99
C ASP A 454 -15.16 24.96 -10.33
N PHE A 455 -14.18 25.32 -9.52
CA PHE A 455 -13.59 24.35 -8.64
C PHE A 455 -14.63 23.97 -7.58
N VAL A 456 -15.49 23.02 -7.94
CA VAL A 456 -16.38 22.37 -7.01
C VAL A 456 -15.60 21.22 -6.39
N PRO A 457 -15.38 21.22 -5.06
CA PRO A 457 -14.70 20.13 -4.36
C PRO A 457 -15.21 18.73 -4.71
N GLU A 458 -16.43 18.59 -5.13
CA GLU A 458 -17.10 17.35 -5.53
C GLU A 458 -16.68 16.82 -6.93
N GLN A 459 -16.04 17.64 -7.77
CA GLN A 459 -15.68 17.27 -9.14
C GLN A 459 -14.18 17.08 -9.37
N HIS A 460 -13.43 16.79 -8.39
CA HIS A 460 -11.96 16.64 -8.23
C HIS A 460 -11.15 15.96 -9.37
N ARG A 461 -11.68 15.90 -10.54
CA ARG A 461 -11.05 15.24 -11.70
C ARG A 461 -9.97 16.08 -12.37
N GLU A 462 -9.99 17.39 -12.16
CA GLU A 462 -9.09 18.34 -12.81
C GLU A 462 -7.66 18.24 -12.35
N LEU A 463 -7.50 18.21 -11.03
CA LEU A 463 -6.20 18.26 -10.40
C LEU A 463 -5.40 16.97 -10.61
N SER A 464 -6.07 15.85 -10.93
CA SER A 464 -5.45 14.53 -11.01
C SER A 464 -4.34 14.44 -12.05
N TRP A 465 -4.49 15.12 -13.12
CA TRP A 465 -3.55 15.07 -14.25
C TRP A 465 -2.39 16.03 -14.11
N SER A 466 -2.60 17.18 -13.50
CA SER A 466 -1.50 18.07 -13.17
C SER A 466 -0.53 17.42 -12.19
N ALA A 467 -1.00 16.64 -11.21
CA ALA A 467 -0.13 15.88 -10.32
C ALA A 467 0.77 14.92 -11.07
N HIS A 468 0.22 14.19 -12.03
CA HIS A 468 0.96 13.23 -12.84
C HIS A 468 2.07 13.90 -13.65
N PHE A 469 1.76 14.98 -14.35
CA PHE A 469 2.76 15.75 -15.09
C PHE A 469 3.77 16.43 -14.18
N LEU A 470 3.35 17.05 -13.09
CA LEU A 470 4.24 17.69 -12.10
C LEU A 470 5.27 16.69 -11.54
N CYS A 471 4.84 15.49 -11.15
CA CYS A 471 5.74 14.46 -10.64
C CYS A 471 6.76 14.01 -11.71
N ASN A 472 6.31 13.73 -12.94
CA ASN A 472 7.20 13.33 -14.01
C ASN A 472 8.21 14.43 -14.35
N HIS A 473 7.77 15.70 -14.40
CA HIS A 473 8.67 16.81 -14.62
C HIS A 473 9.67 16.98 -13.46
N ALA A 474 9.22 16.86 -12.21
CA ALA A 474 10.12 16.89 -11.03
C ALA A 474 11.18 15.80 -11.07
N ILE A 475 10.84 14.61 -11.59
CA ILE A 475 11.79 13.51 -11.78
C ILE A 475 12.81 13.83 -12.86
N GLU A 476 12.37 14.26 -14.04
CA GLU A 476 13.24 14.40 -15.21
C GLU A 476 14.13 15.65 -15.16
N VAL A 477 13.64 16.77 -14.64
CA VAL A 477 14.39 18.05 -14.66
C VAL A 477 15.26 18.22 -13.40
N GLY A 478 15.09 17.34 -12.41
CA GLY A 478 15.75 17.50 -11.12
C GLY A 478 15.27 18.74 -10.36
N ARG A 479 14.39 18.55 -9.59
CA ARG A 479 13.77 19.12 -8.37
C ARG A 479 13.83 20.60 -8.05
N SER A 480 14.87 21.32 -8.45
CA SER A 480 15.06 22.72 -8.09
C SER A 480 14.31 23.69 -8.98
N HIS A 481 13.81 23.22 -10.13
CA HIS A 481 13.22 24.07 -11.15
C HIS A 481 11.70 23.98 -11.23
N LEU A 482 11.10 22.91 -10.65
CA LEU A 482 9.66 22.75 -10.66
C LEU A 482 9.07 23.30 -9.36
N ARG A 483 8.56 24.53 -9.41
CA ARG A 483 7.85 25.14 -8.29
C ARG A 483 6.43 25.44 -8.70
N PRO A 484 5.42 24.91 -8.00
CA PRO A 484 4.06 25.33 -8.23
C PRO A 484 3.93 26.79 -7.89
N ALA A 485 3.61 27.62 -8.89
CA ALA A 485 3.14 29.00 -8.78
C ALA A 485 3.93 30.01 -7.91
N ASP A 486 5.07 29.68 -7.31
CA ASP A 486 5.85 30.62 -6.53
C ASP A 486 6.87 31.37 -7.41
N LEU A 487 6.35 32.31 -8.20
CA LEU A 487 7.14 33.15 -9.08
C LEU A 487 8.04 34.13 -8.31
N SER A 488 7.84 34.31 -7.01
CA SER A 488 8.64 35.22 -6.17
C SER A 488 10.11 34.77 -6.01
N ARG A 489 10.39 33.49 -6.30
CA ARG A 489 11.73 32.89 -6.17
C ARG A 489 12.45 32.70 -7.50
N VAL A 490 11.84 33.11 -8.59
CA VAL A 490 12.45 32.99 -9.93
C VAL A 490 13.42 34.14 -10.13
N SER A 491 14.61 33.85 -10.62
CA SER A 491 15.60 34.88 -10.96
C SER A 491 15.10 35.74 -12.12
N ALA A 492 15.07 37.05 -11.91
CA ALA A 492 14.66 37.99 -12.97
C ALA A 492 15.71 38.12 -14.11
N THR A 493 16.83 37.42 -14.05
CA THR A 493 17.93 37.56 -14.99
C THR A 493 17.98 36.44 -16.06
N ARG A 494 17.12 35.43 -15.96
CA ARG A 494 17.11 34.28 -16.87
C ARG A 494 15.78 34.11 -17.59
N PRO A 495 15.76 33.52 -18.78
CA PRO A 495 14.52 33.11 -19.41
C PRO A 495 13.70 32.20 -18.50
N LEU A 496 12.42 32.46 -18.39
CA LEU A 496 11.48 31.74 -17.57
C LEU A 496 10.48 31.01 -18.46
N ARG A 497 10.30 29.71 -18.21
CA ARG A 497 9.22 28.94 -18.82
C ARG A 497 8.18 28.62 -17.78
N CYS A 498 6.96 29.05 -18.04
CA CYS A 498 5.80 28.72 -17.23
C CYS A 498 4.98 27.64 -17.94
N VAL A 499 4.61 26.59 -17.22
CA VAL A 499 3.84 25.46 -17.76
C VAL A 499 2.54 25.33 -16.97
N LEU A 500 1.42 25.38 -17.71
CA LEU A 500 0.08 25.19 -17.18
C LEU A 500 -0.48 23.88 -17.72
N TYR A 501 -0.94 23.00 -16.82
CA TYR A 501 -1.63 21.77 -17.17
C TYR A 501 -3.13 21.99 -17.19
N ARG A 502 -3.79 21.61 -18.28
CA ARG A 502 -5.20 21.84 -18.50
C ARG A 502 -5.88 20.60 -19.07
N ASP A 503 -7.06 20.28 -18.55
CA ASP A 503 -7.95 19.23 -19.07
C ASP A 503 -9.11 19.89 -19.82
N ALA A 504 -9.39 19.45 -21.04
CA ALA A 504 -10.45 20.02 -21.89
C ALA A 504 -11.87 19.89 -21.30
N ARG A 505 -12.07 19.04 -20.30
CA ARG A 505 -13.37 18.91 -19.62
C ARG A 505 -13.70 20.10 -18.74
N TYR A 506 -12.73 20.93 -18.43
CA TYR A 506 -12.87 22.04 -17.50
C TYR A 506 -12.56 23.35 -18.18
N GLU A 507 -13.44 24.30 -18.00
CA GLU A 507 -13.20 25.66 -18.49
C GLU A 507 -12.09 26.30 -17.65
N LEU A 508 -11.07 26.76 -18.35
CA LEU A 508 -10.06 27.63 -17.77
C LEU A 508 -10.70 28.96 -17.36
N ASP A 509 -10.40 29.45 -16.16
CA ASP A 509 -10.77 30.80 -15.76
C ASP A 509 -9.93 31.82 -16.58
N GLN A 510 -10.47 32.22 -17.72
CA GLN A 510 -9.76 33.09 -18.66
C GLN A 510 -9.41 34.42 -17.98
N ALA A 511 -10.26 34.95 -17.12
CA ALA A 511 -9.99 36.21 -16.43
C ALA A 511 -8.78 36.13 -15.48
N LYS A 512 -8.62 35.01 -14.79
CA LYS A 512 -7.42 34.76 -13.94
C LYS A 512 -6.18 34.58 -14.80
N LEU A 513 -6.27 33.85 -15.91
CA LEU A 513 -5.15 33.68 -16.84
C LEU A 513 -4.71 35.00 -17.42
N ASP A 514 -5.65 35.84 -17.88
CA ASP A 514 -5.36 37.14 -18.46
C ASP A 514 -4.74 38.07 -17.45
N SER A 515 -5.29 38.13 -16.23
CA SER A 515 -4.71 38.90 -15.12
C SER A 515 -3.28 38.45 -14.80
N TRP A 516 -3.03 37.15 -14.74
CA TRP A 516 -1.68 36.62 -14.52
C TRP A 516 -0.74 36.97 -15.70
N LEU A 517 -1.19 36.85 -16.94
CA LEU A 517 -0.41 37.24 -18.12
C LEU A 517 -0.06 38.74 -18.11
N ASP A 518 -0.99 39.58 -17.69
CA ASP A 518 -0.76 41.01 -17.56
C ASP A 518 0.26 41.35 -16.46
N ASP A 519 0.18 40.67 -15.32
CA ASP A 519 1.20 40.78 -14.25
C ASP A 519 2.58 40.34 -14.74
N MET A 520 2.63 39.24 -15.49
CA MET A 520 3.87 38.74 -16.07
C MET A 520 4.45 39.70 -17.11
N ARG A 521 3.61 40.30 -17.96
CA ARG A 521 4.02 41.28 -19.00
C ARG A 521 4.60 42.58 -18.43
N GLN A 522 4.28 42.92 -17.19
CA GLN A 522 4.91 44.06 -16.52
C GLN A 522 6.42 43.83 -16.28
N ARG A 523 6.85 42.58 -16.13
CA ARG A 523 8.21 42.20 -15.74
C ARG A 523 8.99 41.52 -16.88
N TYR A 524 8.26 40.80 -17.71
CA TYR A 524 8.84 39.97 -18.74
C TYR A 524 8.20 40.28 -20.10
N GLU A 525 8.93 39.99 -21.15
CA GLU A 525 8.42 39.91 -22.50
C GLU A 525 7.98 38.46 -22.79
N LEU A 526 6.73 38.27 -23.24
CA LEU A 526 6.25 36.96 -23.69
C LEU A 526 6.79 36.71 -25.11
N VAL A 527 7.72 35.77 -25.22
CA VAL A 527 8.39 35.43 -26.47
C VAL A 527 7.62 34.38 -27.27
N SER A 528 7.06 33.38 -26.59
CA SER A 528 6.29 32.32 -27.24
C SER A 528 5.25 31.72 -26.31
N HIS A 529 4.15 31.29 -26.90
CA HIS A 529 3.13 30.46 -26.28
C HIS A 529 2.86 29.25 -27.18
N GLU A 530 2.87 28.06 -26.59
CA GLU A 530 2.61 26.81 -27.28
C GLU A 530 1.60 25.99 -26.47
N SER A 531 0.56 25.49 -27.14
CA SER A 531 -0.42 24.58 -26.51
C SER A 531 -0.24 23.19 -27.10
N ILE A 532 0.30 22.27 -26.29
CA ILE A 532 0.64 20.91 -26.69
C ILE A 532 -0.51 19.98 -26.29
N PRO A 533 -1.22 19.36 -27.26
CA PRO A 533 -2.32 18.44 -26.96
C PRO A 533 -1.79 17.08 -26.50
N PHE A 534 -2.39 16.55 -25.44
CA PHE A 534 -2.07 15.25 -24.89
C PHE A 534 -3.34 14.39 -24.75
N PRO A 535 -3.59 13.43 -25.64
CA PRO A 535 -4.80 12.61 -25.60
C PRO A 535 -4.75 11.61 -24.46
N ARG A 536 -5.74 11.63 -23.60
CA ARG A 536 -5.97 10.63 -22.57
C ARG A 536 -6.82 9.51 -23.10
N LEU A 537 -6.30 8.30 -23.05
CA LEU A 537 -6.97 7.10 -23.51
C LEU A 537 -7.50 6.27 -22.33
N ALA A 538 -8.60 5.56 -22.53
CA ALA A 538 -9.09 4.56 -21.58
C ALA A 538 -8.06 3.43 -21.39
N LYS A 539 -8.21 2.61 -20.32
CA LYS A 539 -7.28 1.51 -19.99
C LYS A 539 -6.99 0.55 -21.15
N ASN A 540 -7.91 0.39 -22.07
CA ASN A 540 -7.76 -0.46 -23.27
C ASN A 540 -7.11 0.24 -24.45
N ASP A 541 -6.66 1.48 -24.31
CA ASP A 541 -6.05 2.36 -25.32
C ASP A 541 -6.86 2.56 -26.62
N ARG A 542 -8.14 2.23 -26.61
CA ARG A 542 -8.99 2.30 -27.82
C ARG A 542 -10.00 3.45 -27.79
N ARG A 543 -10.23 4.05 -26.63
CA ARG A 543 -11.22 5.11 -26.46
C ARG A 543 -10.57 6.36 -25.88
N LEU A 544 -10.67 7.48 -26.59
CA LEU A 544 -10.33 8.78 -26.05
C LEU A 544 -11.29 9.11 -24.89
N VAL A 545 -10.74 9.42 -23.73
CA VAL A 545 -11.51 9.84 -22.55
C VAL A 545 -11.64 11.36 -22.56
N THR A 546 -10.52 12.05 -22.77
CA THR A 546 -10.44 13.51 -22.81
C THR A 546 -9.18 13.96 -23.53
N MET A 547 -9.10 15.23 -23.87
CA MET A 547 -7.86 15.90 -24.27
C MET A 547 -7.33 16.68 -23.09
N GLU A 548 -6.06 16.54 -22.84
CA GLU A 548 -5.29 17.34 -21.91
C GLU A 548 -4.35 18.23 -22.70
N TYR A 549 -3.96 19.34 -22.12
CA TYR A 549 -3.06 20.29 -22.76
C TYR A 549 -1.95 20.69 -21.80
N VAL A 550 -0.77 20.86 -22.37
CA VAL A 550 0.37 21.47 -21.69
C VAL A 550 0.57 22.84 -22.38
N ASP A 551 0.09 23.89 -21.75
CA ASP A 551 0.29 25.25 -22.23
C ASP A 551 1.63 25.76 -21.71
N SER A 552 2.55 26.05 -22.60
CA SER A 552 3.92 26.48 -22.30
C SER A 552 4.11 27.93 -22.71
N TYR A 553 4.43 28.79 -21.76
CA TYR A 553 4.71 30.23 -21.96
C TYR A 553 6.18 30.48 -21.71
N LYS A 554 6.88 31.05 -22.69
CA LYS A 554 8.27 31.46 -22.58
C LYS A 554 8.36 32.97 -22.40
N PHE A 555 8.99 33.37 -21.31
CA PHE A 555 9.21 34.75 -20.95
C PHE A 555 10.72 35.06 -20.92
N VAL A 556 11.08 36.29 -21.33
CA VAL A 556 12.44 36.82 -21.20
C VAL A 556 12.38 38.08 -20.35
N PRO A 557 13.32 38.30 -19.42
CA PRO A 557 13.35 39.51 -18.63
C PRO A 557 13.41 40.75 -19.52
N ARG A 558 12.66 41.80 -19.13
CA ARG A 558 12.77 43.11 -19.80
C ARG A 558 14.01 43.86 -19.29
N ASP A 559 14.75 44.47 -20.19
CA ASP A 559 15.90 45.28 -19.84
C ASP A 559 15.47 46.46 -18.94
N GLY A 560 16.17 46.67 -17.81
CA GLY A 560 15.96 47.81 -16.94
C GLY A 560 15.00 47.59 -15.75
N VAL A 561 14.45 46.38 -15.52
CA VAL A 561 13.63 46.09 -14.35
C VAL A 561 14.54 45.65 -13.17
N PRO A 562 14.44 46.29 -11.98
CA PRO A 562 15.23 45.89 -10.80
C PRO A 562 15.00 44.44 -10.41
N SER A 563 16.06 43.75 -9.95
CA SER A 563 16.05 42.35 -9.58
C SER A 563 15.28 42.00 -8.30
N GLU A 564 14.85 43.00 -7.52
CA GLU A 564 14.08 42.79 -6.28
C GLU A 564 12.57 42.86 -6.55
N LEU A 565 11.92 41.72 -6.40
CA LEU A 565 10.48 41.59 -6.46
C LEU A 565 9.86 41.99 -5.11
N PRO A 566 8.86 42.86 -5.06
CA PRO A 566 8.07 43.02 -3.85
C PRO A 566 7.37 41.72 -3.51
N PRO A 567 7.27 41.33 -2.22
CA PRO A 567 6.57 40.12 -1.83
C PRO A 567 5.13 40.18 -2.34
N MET A 568 4.75 39.23 -3.18
CA MET A 568 3.36 39.08 -3.60
C MET A 568 2.49 38.90 -2.35
N ALA A 569 1.39 39.64 -2.29
CA ALA A 569 0.43 39.52 -1.18
C ALA A 569 -0.02 38.06 -1.06
N ASP A 570 0.19 37.50 0.12
CA ASP A 570 -0.09 36.12 0.46
C ASP A 570 -1.60 35.86 0.32
N SER A 571 -2.00 35.32 -0.80
CA SER A 571 -3.40 34.95 -1.11
C SER A 571 -3.96 33.89 -0.12
N ARG A 572 -3.12 33.33 0.74
CA ARG A 572 -3.53 32.40 1.81
C ARG A 572 -4.22 33.09 2.98
N LYS A 573 -4.13 34.41 3.12
CA LYS A 573 -4.75 35.13 4.26
C LYS A 573 -6.22 35.53 4.08
N THR A 574 -6.80 35.33 2.90
CA THR A 574 -8.20 35.69 2.63
C THR A 574 -9.21 34.56 2.80
N LEU A 575 -8.77 33.34 3.17
CA LEU A 575 -9.65 32.20 3.40
C LEU A 575 -9.85 31.84 4.89
N SER A 576 -9.51 32.73 5.80
CA SER A 576 -9.82 32.60 7.23
C SER A 576 -10.71 33.73 7.72
N ARG A 577 -11.90 33.88 7.15
CA ARG A 577 -13.05 34.56 7.76
C ARG A 577 -14.36 33.92 7.36
#